data_e804d3495f7dde8171aa8e2c1a890d94
#
_entry.id   e804d3495f7dde8171aa8e2c1a890d94
#
_cell.length_a   1.000
_cell.length_b   1.000
_cell.length_c   1.000
_cell.angle_alpha   90.00
_cell.angle_beta   90.00
_cell.angle_gamma   90.00
#
_symmetry.space_group_name_H-M   'P 1'
#
loop_
_entity.id
_entity.type
_entity.pdbx_description
1 polymer ?
#
loop_
_entity_poly.entity_id
_entity_poly.type
_entity_poly.pdbx_seq_one_letter_code
_entity_poly.pdbx_strand_id
1 'polypeptide(L)'
;EVTIPSYKTGENAGAAFFVPQVERFNEKYAGKYKINLESVPQDSIFNDRLKQLAQQNKLPVLVEGGDPDWVKNVVIPNGLAYDLTDWIDATPAVKDVLIDDSREYCSNEDGRVMTMPLATVRPIGFFYNSAMWSTDADISAMSMDEFVSALGDQKIAFSTAENGWVSALFLTALVAEEDGGVEWLKSGTETKITDFNQPCFINAVAKLQNLLQNNAASNSVGAAYADAANAFMSEQAAIIANGPWMSSDFESSNSDKWSNGFDGAKVRASLFPGDVGIADTATFGEWWISASAPEDEIALAKAFLEFIY
;
A
#
# COMPACT_ATOMS: atom_id res chain seq x y z
N GLU A 1 27.22 1.43 -7.37
CA GLU A 1 26.60 1.56 -6.05
C GLU A 1 25.67 2.78 -6.05
N VAL A 2 24.43 2.62 -5.57
CA VAL A 2 23.43 3.68 -5.52
C VAL A 2 22.83 3.78 -4.13
N THR A 3 22.29 4.95 -3.78
CA THR A 3 21.52 5.15 -2.54
C THR A 3 20.11 5.58 -2.94
N ILE A 4 19.11 4.88 -2.40
CA ILE A 4 17.71 5.19 -2.62
C ILE A 4 17.01 5.52 -1.30
N PRO A 5 16.20 6.59 -1.25
CA PRO A 5 15.36 6.87 -0.10
C PRO A 5 14.23 5.84 -0.04
N SER A 6 13.91 5.36 1.14
CA SER A 6 12.78 4.48 1.37
C SER A 6 12.16 4.71 2.74
N TYR A 7 10.84 4.74 2.81
CA TYR A 7 10.11 4.74 4.07
C TYR A 7 9.92 3.32 4.64
N LYS A 8 10.17 2.28 3.83
CA LYS A 8 10.11 0.86 4.26
C LYS A 8 11.41 0.45 4.96
N THR A 9 11.77 1.19 6.02
CA THR A 9 12.98 0.98 6.82
C THR A 9 12.67 1.15 8.30
N GLY A 10 13.56 0.70 9.18
CA GLY A 10 13.40 0.81 10.64
C GLY A 10 12.15 0.08 11.12
N GLU A 11 11.30 0.76 11.87
CA GLU A 11 10.06 0.24 12.45
C GLU A 11 8.83 0.42 11.53
N ASN A 12 9.00 0.99 10.34
CA ASN A 12 7.89 1.25 9.44
C ASN A 12 7.36 -0.05 8.82
N ALA A 13 6.07 -0.04 8.48
CA ALA A 13 5.43 -1.14 7.79
C ALA A 13 6.14 -1.44 6.45
N GLY A 14 6.30 -2.72 6.17
CA GLY A 14 7.03 -3.19 4.99
C GLY A 14 8.55 -3.26 5.16
N ALA A 15 9.14 -2.70 6.23
CA ALA A 15 10.59 -2.78 6.48
C ALA A 15 11.05 -4.23 6.61
N ALA A 16 10.31 -5.04 7.36
CA ALA A 16 10.60 -6.46 7.58
C ALA A 16 10.63 -7.29 6.29
N PHE A 17 9.93 -6.84 5.27
CA PHE A 17 9.94 -7.47 3.95
C PHE A 17 11.01 -6.85 3.03
N PHE A 18 11.07 -5.52 2.95
CA PHE A 18 11.84 -4.82 1.94
C PHE A 18 13.35 -4.80 2.24
N VAL A 19 13.75 -4.58 3.49
CA VAL A 19 15.16 -4.54 3.86
C VAL A 19 15.87 -5.87 3.55
N PRO A 20 15.34 -7.06 3.96
CA PRO A 20 15.94 -8.33 3.58
C PRO A 20 15.93 -8.59 2.06
N GLN A 21 14.98 -8.04 1.31
CA GLN A 21 14.96 -8.16 -0.15
C GLN A 21 16.15 -7.43 -0.77
N VAL A 22 16.44 -6.21 -0.31
CA VAL A 22 17.62 -5.46 -0.76
C VAL A 22 18.92 -6.14 -0.35
N GLU A 23 18.99 -6.70 0.85
CA GLU A 23 20.15 -7.46 1.31
C GLU A 23 20.43 -8.67 0.40
N ARG A 24 19.41 -9.48 0.08
CA ARG A 24 19.53 -10.61 -0.85
C ARG A 24 19.97 -10.18 -2.26
N PHE A 25 19.49 -9.02 -2.74
CA PHE A 25 19.95 -8.45 -4.00
C PHE A 25 21.45 -8.11 -3.92
N ASN A 26 21.87 -7.42 -2.87
CA ASN A 26 23.26 -7.03 -2.66
C ASN A 26 24.20 -8.24 -2.55
N GLU A 27 23.74 -9.32 -1.91
CA GLU A 27 24.48 -10.58 -1.84
C GLU A 27 24.61 -11.24 -3.23
N LYS A 28 23.49 -11.37 -3.95
CA LYS A 28 23.44 -11.97 -5.31
C LYS A 28 24.35 -11.25 -6.30
N TYR A 29 24.42 -9.94 -6.20
CA TYR A 29 25.18 -9.10 -7.12
C TYR A 29 26.46 -8.52 -6.51
N ALA A 30 27.00 -9.16 -5.47
CA ALA A 30 28.21 -8.70 -4.79
C ALA A 30 29.37 -8.46 -5.77
N GLY A 31 30.03 -7.32 -5.64
CA GLY A 31 31.10 -6.89 -6.53
C GLY A 31 30.66 -6.28 -7.86
N LYS A 32 29.36 -6.33 -8.20
CA LYS A 32 28.82 -5.71 -9.41
C LYS A 32 27.84 -4.59 -9.09
N TYR A 33 26.83 -4.85 -8.26
CA TYR A 33 25.81 -3.89 -7.89
C TYR A 33 25.61 -3.85 -6.38
N LYS A 34 25.24 -2.67 -5.86
CA LYS A 34 24.89 -2.48 -4.45
C LYS A 34 23.88 -1.36 -4.31
N ILE A 35 22.84 -1.60 -3.53
CA ILE A 35 21.84 -0.61 -3.11
C ILE A 35 22.01 -0.34 -1.63
N ASN A 36 22.14 0.93 -1.27
CA ASN A 36 22.05 1.42 0.10
C ASN A 36 20.67 2.07 0.30
N LEU A 37 20.07 1.85 1.45
CA LEU A 37 18.79 2.48 1.82
C LEU A 37 19.07 3.72 2.66
N GLU A 38 18.52 4.87 2.22
CA GLU A 38 18.39 6.08 3.04
C GLU A 38 17.02 6.01 3.75
N SER A 39 17.04 5.87 5.08
CA SER A 39 15.79 5.78 5.85
C SER A 39 15.05 7.12 5.84
N VAL A 40 13.78 7.07 5.47
CA VAL A 40 12.85 8.20 5.54
C VAL A 40 11.70 7.80 6.47
N PRO A 41 11.38 8.60 7.51
CA PRO A 41 10.54 8.11 8.59
C PRO A 41 9.06 7.90 8.24
N GLN A 42 8.53 8.55 7.19
CA GLN A 42 7.10 8.52 6.86
C GLN A 42 6.86 8.70 5.37
N ASP A 43 5.73 8.16 4.89
CA ASP A 43 5.35 8.24 3.47
C ASP A 43 5.15 9.69 2.98
N SER A 44 4.48 10.54 3.76
CA SER A 44 4.30 11.97 3.43
C SER A 44 5.63 12.70 3.31
N ILE A 45 6.57 12.48 4.23
CA ILE A 45 7.92 13.05 4.19
C ILE A 45 8.70 12.50 2.99
N PHE A 46 8.52 11.23 2.66
CA PHE A 46 9.13 10.61 1.48
C PHE A 46 8.68 11.32 0.20
N ASN A 47 7.38 11.55 0.02
CA ASN A 47 6.84 12.24 -1.15
C ASN A 47 7.37 13.67 -1.27
N ASP A 48 7.43 14.42 -0.18
CA ASP A 48 8.00 15.78 -0.17
C ASP A 48 9.50 15.77 -0.50
N ARG A 49 10.23 14.78 0.02
CA ARG A 49 11.64 14.58 -0.29
C ARG A 49 11.87 14.32 -1.79
N LEU A 50 11.06 13.48 -2.42
CA LEU A 50 11.13 13.21 -3.86
C LEU A 50 10.88 14.48 -4.69
N LYS A 51 9.83 15.26 -4.34
CA LYS A 51 9.50 16.52 -5.01
C LYS A 51 10.67 17.53 -4.92
N GLN A 52 11.31 17.64 -3.76
CA GLN A 52 12.49 18.49 -3.57
C GLN A 52 13.69 18.02 -4.40
N LEU A 53 13.96 16.70 -4.44
CA LEU A 53 15.04 16.13 -5.23
C LEU A 53 14.80 16.33 -6.74
N ALA A 54 13.56 16.22 -7.20
CA ALA A 54 13.20 16.50 -8.60
C ALA A 54 13.49 17.96 -8.97
N GLN A 55 13.12 18.92 -8.12
CA GLN A 55 13.39 20.34 -8.33
C GLN A 55 14.89 20.67 -8.38
N GLN A 56 15.72 19.87 -7.71
CA GLN A 56 17.17 20.02 -7.68
C GLN A 56 17.88 19.23 -8.78
N ASN A 57 17.18 18.51 -9.65
CA ASN A 57 17.72 17.53 -10.59
C ASN A 57 18.61 16.48 -9.92
N LYS A 58 18.18 15.98 -8.76
CA LYS A 58 18.89 15.00 -7.92
C LYS A 58 18.02 13.79 -7.58
N LEU A 59 17.07 13.46 -8.44
CA LEU A 59 16.29 12.23 -8.24
C LEU A 59 17.22 11.03 -8.16
N PRO A 60 16.97 10.09 -7.22
CA PRO A 60 17.67 8.81 -7.20
C PRO A 60 17.34 8.04 -8.48
N VAL A 61 18.23 7.14 -8.90
CA VAL A 61 18.01 6.35 -10.11
C VAL A 61 16.75 5.51 -10.02
N LEU A 62 16.49 4.93 -8.85
CA LEU A 62 15.33 4.07 -8.61
C LEU A 62 14.45 4.72 -7.53
N VAL A 63 13.19 4.89 -7.85
CA VAL A 63 12.19 5.49 -6.98
C VAL A 63 11.08 4.49 -6.74
N GLU A 64 10.74 4.27 -5.48
CA GLU A 64 9.58 3.47 -5.09
C GLU A 64 8.35 4.38 -4.94
N GLY A 65 7.33 4.17 -5.76
CA GLY A 65 6.06 4.87 -5.66
C GLY A 65 6.18 6.37 -5.92
N GLY A 66 5.78 7.12 -4.94
CA GLY A 66 5.55 8.55 -5.02
C GLY A 66 4.05 8.87 -4.97
N ASP A 67 3.71 10.15 -4.83
CA ASP A 67 2.34 10.63 -4.96
C ASP A 67 1.84 10.38 -6.40
N PRO A 68 0.80 9.55 -6.63
CA PRO A 68 0.34 9.18 -7.98
C PRO A 68 -0.02 10.39 -8.84
N ASP A 69 -0.67 11.39 -8.27
CA ASP A 69 -1.03 12.61 -8.98
C ASP A 69 0.22 13.39 -9.43
N TRP A 70 1.23 13.46 -8.59
CA TRP A 70 2.50 14.11 -8.93
C TRP A 70 3.24 13.33 -10.02
N VAL A 71 3.31 12.01 -9.92
CA VAL A 71 3.99 11.19 -10.94
C VAL A 71 3.27 11.29 -12.28
N LYS A 72 1.94 11.15 -12.30
CA LYS A 72 1.13 11.22 -13.52
C LYS A 72 1.14 12.60 -14.18
N ASN A 73 1.05 13.66 -13.37
CA ASN A 73 0.84 15.02 -13.89
C ASN A 73 2.14 15.85 -13.98
N VAL A 74 3.22 15.41 -13.35
CA VAL A 74 4.51 16.13 -13.33
C VAL A 74 5.66 15.26 -13.82
N VAL A 75 5.90 14.10 -13.19
CA VAL A 75 7.08 13.27 -13.49
C VAL A 75 7.04 12.79 -14.95
N ILE A 76 5.96 12.15 -15.36
CA ILE A 76 5.82 11.58 -16.70
C ILE A 76 5.81 12.67 -17.78
N PRO A 77 4.95 13.71 -17.73
CA PRO A 77 4.89 14.73 -18.76
C PRO A 77 6.17 15.55 -18.93
N ASN A 78 6.96 15.67 -17.85
CA ASN A 78 8.26 16.38 -17.93
C ASN A 78 9.45 15.48 -18.29
N GLY A 79 9.20 14.21 -18.65
CA GLY A 79 10.25 13.28 -19.06
C GLY A 79 11.23 12.90 -17.96
N LEU A 80 10.78 12.93 -16.68
CA LEU A 80 11.62 12.57 -15.54
C LEU A 80 11.69 11.06 -15.31
N ALA A 81 10.70 10.30 -15.81
CA ALA A 81 10.68 8.84 -15.75
C ALA A 81 11.29 8.24 -17.02
N TYR A 82 12.11 7.21 -16.84
CA TYR A 82 12.69 6.41 -17.93
C TYR A 82 11.62 5.51 -18.54
N ASP A 83 11.61 5.41 -19.88
CA ASP A 83 10.73 4.51 -20.62
C ASP A 83 11.18 3.07 -20.46
N LEU A 84 10.34 2.28 -19.81
CA LEU A 84 10.61 0.88 -19.46
C LEU A 84 10.15 -0.11 -20.55
N THR A 85 9.41 0.34 -21.57
CA THR A 85 8.71 -0.53 -22.52
C THR A 85 9.61 -1.54 -23.20
N ASP A 86 10.68 -1.06 -23.84
CA ASP A 86 11.56 -1.93 -24.63
C ASP A 86 12.32 -2.92 -23.75
N TRP A 87 12.67 -2.50 -22.52
CA TRP A 87 13.30 -3.40 -21.56
C TRP A 87 12.34 -4.46 -21.05
N ILE A 88 11.10 -4.10 -20.67
CA ILE A 88 10.07 -5.06 -20.25
C ILE A 88 9.82 -6.07 -21.37
N ASP A 89 9.63 -5.60 -22.60
CA ASP A 89 9.33 -6.47 -23.72
C ASP A 89 10.49 -7.42 -24.08
N ALA A 90 11.72 -7.03 -23.79
CA ALA A 90 12.92 -7.84 -23.97
C ALA A 90 13.24 -8.76 -22.78
N THR A 91 12.51 -8.66 -21.66
CA THR A 91 12.78 -9.39 -20.42
C THR A 91 11.60 -10.30 -20.06
N PRO A 92 11.51 -11.54 -20.58
CA PRO A 92 10.38 -12.44 -20.36
C PRO A 92 10.08 -12.68 -18.87
N ALA A 93 11.12 -12.79 -18.03
CA ALA A 93 10.97 -12.98 -16.60
C ALA A 93 10.15 -11.88 -15.91
N VAL A 94 10.18 -10.67 -16.46
CA VAL A 94 9.36 -9.54 -15.98
C VAL A 94 8.04 -9.50 -16.76
N LYS A 95 8.10 -9.51 -18.10
CA LYS A 95 6.93 -9.34 -18.97
C LYS A 95 5.81 -10.32 -18.66
N ASP A 96 6.15 -11.60 -18.50
CA ASP A 96 5.18 -12.70 -18.42
C ASP A 96 4.44 -12.76 -17.07
N VAL A 97 4.90 -12.01 -16.08
CA VAL A 97 4.25 -11.96 -14.75
C VAL A 97 3.40 -10.70 -14.55
N LEU A 98 3.48 -9.71 -15.43
CA LEU A 98 2.76 -8.45 -15.27
C LEU A 98 1.26 -8.62 -15.50
N ILE A 99 0.47 -7.87 -14.73
CA ILE A 99 -0.98 -7.77 -14.89
C ILE A 99 -1.30 -6.79 -16.02
N ASP A 100 -2.07 -7.21 -17.02
CA ASP A 100 -2.38 -6.42 -18.21
C ASP A 100 -3.03 -5.07 -17.86
N ASP A 101 -4.06 -5.07 -17.01
CA ASP A 101 -4.73 -3.83 -16.59
C ASP A 101 -3.77 -2.87 -15.88
N SER A 102 -2.84 -3.41 -15.08
CA SER A 102 -1.82 -2.59 -14.43
C SER A 102 -0.82 -2.04 -15.43
N ARG A 103 -0.46 -2.82 -16.44
CA ARG A 103 0.42 -2.36 -17.52
C ARG A 103 -0.21 -1.20 -18.31
N GLU A 104 -1.50 -1.30 -18.62
CA GLU A 104 -2.24 -0.21 -19.27
C GLU A 104 -2.25 1.05 -18.38
N TYR A 105 -2.56 0.89 -17.11
CA TYR A 105 -2.58 2.00 -16.14
C TYR A 105 -1.22 2.69 -15.98
N CYS A 106 -0.12 1.94 -16.02
CA CYS A 106 1.25 2.44 -15.89
C CYS A 106 1.82 2.99 -17.20
N SER A 107 1.06 2.99 -18.30
CA SER A 107 1.46 3.51 -19.60
C SER A 107 1.01 4.96 -19.78
N ASN A 108 1.81 5.73 -20.53
CA ASN A 108 1.42 7.07 -20.98
C ASN A 108 0.45 7.00 -22.17
N GLU A 109 0.01 8.17 -22.67
CA GLU A 109 -0.92 8.28 -23.80
C GLU A 109 -0.41 7.64 -25.10
N ASP A 110 0.91 7.50 -25.26
CA ASP A 110 1.55 6.84 -26.40
C ASP A 110 1.69 5.30 -26.21
N GLY A 111 1.16 4.75 -25.11
CA GLY A 111 1.26 3.34 -24.75
C GLY A 111 2.64 2.90 -24.25
N ARG A 112 3.51 3.85 -23.87
CA ARG A 112 4.84 3.57 -23.32
C ARG A 112 4.74 3.37 -21.80
N VAL A 113 5.32 2.30 -21.29
CA VAL A 113 5.31 1.96 -19.86
C VAL A 113 6.31 2.84 -19.12
N MET A 114 5.82 3.72 -18.25
CA MET A 114 6.63 4.73 -17.55
C MET A 114 6.91 4.38 -16.10
N THR A 115 6.09 3.51 -15.51
CA THR A 115 6.26 2.97 -14.16
C THR A 115 6.05 1.46 -14.18
N MET A 116 6.59 0.73 -13.22
CA MET A 116 6.48 -0.73 -13.19
C MET A 116 5.06 -1.17 -12.88
N PRO A 117 4.42 -1.96 -13.74
CA PRO A 117 3.12 -2.54 -13.45
C PRO A 117 3.18 -3.56 -12.30
N LEU A 118 2.05 -3.87 -11.70
CA LEU A 118 1.95 -4.93 -10.71
C LEU A 118 2.09 -6.32 -11.35
N ALA A 119 2.74 -7.23 -10.63
CA ALA A 119 2.83 -8.66 -10.97
C ALA A 119 1.83 -9.52 -10.19
N THR A 120 1.23 -9.00 -9.12
CA THR A 120 0.29 -9.74 -8.28
C THR A 120 -0.86 -8.85 -7.86
N VAL A 121 -2.07 -9.43 -7.86
CA VAL A 121 -3.21 -8.81 -7.18
C VAL A 121 -2.96 -8.86 -5.67
N ARG A 122 -3.01 -7.70 -5.03
CA ARG A 122 -2.86 -7.59 -3.57
C ARG A 122 -4.23 -7.38 -2.94
N PRO A 123 -4.84 -8.44 -2.37
CA PRO A 123 -6.13 -8.32 -1.72
C PRO A 123 -5.99 -7.45 -0.47
N ILE A 124 -6.92 -6.53 -0.29
CA ILE A 124 -7.02 -5.67 0.89
C ILE A 124 -8.28 -6.05 1.65
N GLY A 125 -8.12 -6.26 2.92
CA GLY A 125 -9.20 -6.61 3.82
C GLY A 125 -8.84 -6.15 5.22
N PHE A 126 -8.95 -7.03 6.20
CA PHE A 126 -8.48 -6.74 7.53
C PHE A 126 -7.85 -7.97 8.20
N PHE A 127 -6.99 -7.70 9.15
CA PHE A 127 -6.47 -8.67 10.09
C PHE A 127 -7.20 -8.55 11.43
N TYR A 128 -7.39 -9.69 12.10
CA TYR A 128 -7.97 -9.71 13.44
C TYR A 128 -7.22 -10.68 14.35
N ASN A 129 -7.16 -10.30 15.64
CA ASN A 129 -6.59 -11.13 16.69
C ASN A 129 -7.66 -12.10 17.19
N SER A 130 -7.53 -13.39 16.82
CA SER A 130 -8.51 -14.42 17.19
C SER A 130 -8.58 -14.74 18.68
N ALA A 131 -7.64 -14.26 19.48
CA ALA A 131 -7.71 -14.35 20.93
C ALA A 131 -8.57 -13.24 21.58
N MET A 132 -8.75 -12.12 20.88
CA MET A 132 -9.58 -11.00 21.34
C MET A 132 -11.00 -11.09 20.78
N TRP A 133 -11.11 -11.46 19.51
CA TRP A 133 -12.37 -11.58 18.82
C TRP A 133 -12.32 -12.72 17.80
N SER A 134 -13.37 -13.52 17.75
CA SER A 134 -13.53 -14.60 16.80
C SER A 134 -14.99 -14.83 16.47
N THR A 135 -15.26 -15.40 15.32
CA THR A 135 -16.58 -15.85 14.88
C THR A 135 -16.43 -17.11 14.06
N ASP A 136 -17.42 -18.01 14.15
CA ASP A 136 -17.51 -19.20 13.31
C ASP A 136 -18.18 -18.92 11.95
N ALA A 137 -18.77 -17.74 11.78
CA ALA A 137 -19.39 -17.32 10.54
C ALA A 137 -18.33 -16.78 9.55
N ASP A 138 -18.63 -16.94 8.27
CA ASP A 138 -17.84 -16.31 7.21
C ASP A 138 -18.08 -14.79 7.24
N ILE A 139 -17.05 -14.07 7.63
CA ILE A 139 -17.11 -12.61 7.79
C ILE A 139 -17.41 -11.93 6.45
N SER A 140 -16.87 -12.42 5.35
CA SER A 140 -17.09 -11.83 4.02
C SER A 140 -18.55 -11.96 3.56
N ALA A 141 -19.26 -12.94 4.06
CA ALA A 141 -20.67 -13.16 3.76
C ALA A 141 -21.63 -12.35 4.67
N MET A 142 -21.12 -11.67 5.71
CA MET A 142 -21.93 -10.79 6.55
C MET A 142 -22.21 -9.47 5.82
N SER A 143 -23.33 -8.83 6.13
CA SER A 143 -23.46 -7.38 5.93
C SER A 143 -22.54 -6.62 6.91
N MET A 144 -22.25 -5.37 6.62
CA MET A 144 -21.47 -4.54 7.54
C MET A 144 -22.19 -4.36 8.90
N ASP A 145 -23.50 -4.29 8.90
CA ASP A 145 -24.31 -4.18 10.13
C ASP A 145 -24.24 -5.46 10.98
N GLU A 146 -24.26 -6.64 10.35
CA GLU A 146 -24.06 -7.92 11.05
C GLU A 146 -22.63 -8.02 11.62
N PHE A 147 -21.63 -7.61 10.86
CA PHE A 147 -20.25 -7.56 11.34
C PHE A 147 -20.09 -6.63 12.53
N VAL A 148 -20.62 -5.41 12.48
CA VAL A 148 -20.57 -4.46 13.60
C VAL A 148 -21.28 -5.02 14.84
N SER A 149 -22.43 -5.68 14.64
CA SER A 149 -23.14 -6.35 15.72
C SER A 149 -22.33 -7.50 16.34
N ALA A 150 -21.66 -8.31 15.52
CA ALA A 150 -20.80 -9.41 15.96
C ALA A 150 -19.51 -8.90 16.64
N LEU A 151 -18.99 -7.75 16.22
CA LEU A 151 -17.82 -7.11 16.80
C LEU A 151 -18.08 -6.64 18.26
N GLY A 152 -19.30 -6.17 18.57
CA GLY A 152 -19.68 -5.69 19.88
C GLY A 152 -18.80 -4.51 20.32
N ASP A 153 -18.24 -4.60 21.53
CA ASP A 153 -17.39 -3.55 22.13
C ASP A 153 -15.91 -3.62 21.70
N GLN A 154 -15.55 -4.57 20.86
CA GLN A 154 -14.17 -4.71 20.40
C GLN A 154 -13.72 -3.49 19.57
N LYS A 155 -12.43 -3.22 19.62
CA LYS A 155 -11.85 -2.02 19.02
C LYS A 155 -11.20 -2.34 17.68
N ILE A 156 -11.30 -1.35 16.79
CA ILE A 156 -10.65 -1.31 15.48
C ILE A 156 -9.53 -0.26 15.57
N ALA A 157 -8.35 -0.60 15.06
CA ALA A 157 -7.26 0.35 14.92
C ALA A 157 -7.49 1.19 13.64
N PHE A 158 -7.83 2.45 13.83
CA PHE A 158 -7.94 3.42 12.75
C PHE A 158 -6.74 4.36 12.73
N SER A 159 -6.35 4.83 11.54
CA SER A 159 -5.52 6.02 11.38
C SER A 159 -6.38 7.18 10.87
N THR A 160 -6.22 8.36 11.45
CA THR A 160 -6.96 9.57 11.06
C THR A 160 -6.04 10.75 10.79
N ALA A 161 -4.73 10.61 11.05
CA ALA A 161 -3.71 11.55 10.65
C ALA A 161 -3.18 11.20 9.24
N GLU A 162 -2.36 12.06 8.70
CA GLU A 162 -1.78 11.95 7.37
C GLU A 162 -2.89 11.82 6.29
N ASN A 163 -2.87 10.77 5.48
CA ASN A 163 -3.92 10.50 4.49
C ASN A 163 -5.09 9.69 5.05
N GLY A 164 -5.05 9.29 6.34
CA GLY A 164 -6.11 8.49 6.97
C GLY A 164 -6.33 7.12 6.31
N TRP A 165 -5.28 6.52 5.73
CA TRP A 165 -5.38 5.39 4.81
C TRP A 165 -6.17 4.20 5.37
N VAL A 166 -5.92 3.79 6.62
CA VAL A 166 -6.64 2.67 7.26
C VAL A 166 -8.14 2.97 7.36
N SER A 167 -8.51 4.21 7.71
CA SER A 167 -9.92 4.63 7.74
C SER A 167 -10.54 4.68 6.35
N ALA A 168 -9.75 5.09 5.33
CA ALA A 168 -10.20 5.14 3.95
C ALA A 168 -10.51 3.75 3.39
N LEU A 169 -9.81 2.70 3.81
CA LEU A 169 -10.13 1.32 3.42
C LEU A 169 -11.53 0.91 3.91
N PHE A 170 -11.85 1.19 5.18
CA PHE A 170 -13.19 0.95 5.69
C PHE A 170 -14.25 1.78 4.97
N LEU A 171 -13.95 3.04 4.69
CA LEU A 171 -14.88 3.89 3.93
C LEU A 171 -15.14 3.33 2.54
N THR A 172 -14.11 2.86 1.85
CA THR A 172 -14.24 2.25 0.52
C THR A 172 -15.14 1.00 0.57
N ALA A 173 -14.95 0.13 1.56
CA ALA A 173 -15.79 -1.06 1.74
C ALA A 173 -17.25 -0.68 2.03
N LEU A 174 -17.47 0.30 2.91
CA LEU A 174 -18.80 0.80 3.25
C LEU A 174 -19.50 1.42 2.04
N VAL A 175 -18.80 2.19 1.21
CA VAL A 175 -19.38 2.74 -0.03
C VAL A 175 -19.72 1.62 -1.00
N ALA A 176 -18.84 0.62 -1.16
CA ALA A 176 -19.07 -0.48 -2.10
C ALA A 176 -20.29 -1.35 -1.74
N GLU A 177 -20.66 -1.42 -0.47
CA GLU A 177 -21.85 -2.14 0.01
C GLU A 177 -23.16 -1.38 -0.28
N GLU A 178 -23.11 -0.07 -0.49
CA GLU A 178 -24.28 0.74 -0.76
C GLU A 178 -24.72 0.63 -2.23
N ASP A 179 -26.02 0.79 -2.46
CA ASP A 179 -26.60 0.81 -3.82
C ASP A 179 -25.91 1.87 -4.71
N GLY A 180 -25.35 1.44 -5.84
CA GLY A 180 -24.61 2.30 -6.77
C GLY A 180 -23.21 2.70 -6.30
N GLY A 181 -22.75 2.20 -5.15
CA GLY A 181 -21.47 2.57 -4.57
C GLY A 181 -20.27 2.08 -5.39
N VAL A 182 -20.34 0.87 -5.92
CA VAL A 182 -19.28 0.30 -6.77
C VAL A 182 -19.12 1.12 -8.06
N GLU A 183 -20.22 1.47 -8.72
CA GLU A 183 -20.22 2.29 -9.93
C GLU A 183 -19.66 3.69 -9.65
N TRP A 184 -20.04 4.27 -8.50
CA TRP A 184 -19.53 5.57 -8.08
C TRP A 184 -18.03 5.54 -7.84
N LEU A 185 -17.51 4.53 -7.13
CA LEU A 185 -16.06 4.34 -6.92
C LEU A 185 -15.32 4.15 -8.25
N LYS A 186 -15.86 3.33 -9.16
CA LYS A 186 -15.27 3.08 -10.49
C LYS A 186 -15.21 4.35 -11.34
N SER A 187 -16.16 5.25 -11.21
CA SER A 187 -16.11 6.53 -11.92
C SER A 187 -14.86 7.36 -11.59
N GLY A 188 -14.29 7.16 -10.41
CA GLY A 188 -13.04 7.80 -9.98
C GLY A 188 -11.79 7.29 -10.69
N THR A 189 -11.86 6.15 -11.37
CA THR A 189 -10.74 5.62 -12.17
C THR A 189 -10.60 6.33 -13.51
N GLU A 190 -11.71 6.80 -14.07
CA GLU A 190 -11.75 7.51 -15.36
C GLU A 190 -11.59 9.02 -15.18
N THR A 191 -12.30 9.57 -14.20
CA THR A 191 -12.28 11.00 -13.90
C THR A 191 -12.28 11.21 -12.38
N LYS A 192 -11.67 12.31 -11.93
CA LYS A 192 -11.69 12.67 -10.51
C LYS A 192 -13.13 12.85 -10.02
N ILE A 193 -13.50 12.12 -8.95
CA ILE A 193 -14.79 12.31 -8.28
C ILE A 193 -14.83 13.72 -7.69
N THR A 194 -15.85 14.48 -8.04
CA THR A 194 -16.08 15.83 -7.53
C THR A 194 -17.42 15.99 -6.82
N ASP A 195 -18.39 15.09 -7.08
CA ASP A 195 -19.69 15.08 -6.43
C ASP A 195 -19.74 14.02 -5.33
N PHE A 196 -19.56 14.48 -4.10
CA PHE A 196 -19.67 13.66 -2.89
C PHE A 196 -21.09 13.70 -2.26
N ASN A 197 -22.04 14.37 -2.90
CA ASN A 197 -23.43 14.41 -2.44
C ASN A 197 -24.26 13.24 -3.01
N GLN A 198 -23.66 12.04 -2.99
CA GLN A 198 -24.30 10.81 -3.43
C GLN A 198 -24.78 10.01 -2.22
N PRO A 199 -25.99 9.39 -2.28
CA PRO A 199 -26.51 8.61 -1.17
C PRO A 199 -25.56 7.53 -0.67
N CYS A 200 -24.90 6.79 -1.57
CA CYS A 200 -23.93 5.75 -1.22
C CYS A 200 -22.76 6.30 -0.37
N PHE A 201 -22.24 7.47 -0.73
CA PHE A 201 -21.16 8.10 0.02
C PHE A 201 -21.64 8.66 1.37
N ILE A 202 -22.78 9.34 1.39
CA ILE A 202 -23.35 9.94 2.62
C ILE A 202 -23.64 8.84 3.66
N ASN A 203 -24.28 7.74 3.22
CA ASN A 203 -24.59 6.61 4.11
C ASN A 203 -23.32 5.94 4.62
N ALA A 204 -22.33 5.71 3.76
CA ALA A 204 -21.05 5.14 4.14
C ALA A 204 -20.30 6.00 5.17
N VAL A 205 -20.28 7.32 4.98
CA VAL A 205 -19.69 8.27 5.94
C VAL A 205 -20.40 8.20 7.30
N ALA A 206 -21.72 8.12 7.31
CA ALA A 206 -22.48 7.97 8.55
C ALA A 206 -22.15 6.65 9.29
N LYS A 207 -22.02 5.54 8.56
CA LYS A 207 -21.60 4.26 9.12
C LYS A 207 -20.16 4.32 9.66
N LEU A 208 -19.23 4.92 8.91
CA LEU A 208 -17.85 5.11 9.38
C LEU A 208 -17.79 5.99 10.64
N GLN A 209 -18.57 7.06 10.68
CA GLN A 209 -18.68 7.91 11.87
C GLN A 209 -19.13 7.10 13.09
N ASN A 210 -20.12 6.22 12.94
CA ASN A 210 -20.58 5.34 13.99
C ASN A 210 -19.48 4.37 14.49
N LEU A 211 -18.72 3.77 13.55
CA LEU A 211 -17.56 2.93 13.90
C LEU A 211 -16.48 3.70 14.65
N LEU A 212 -16.14 4.90 14.20
CA LEU A 212 -15.16 5.75 14.86
C LEU A 212 -15.59 6.18 16.25
N GLN A 213 -16.87 6.43 16.47
CA GLN A 213 -17.41 6.82 17.78
C GLN A 213 -17.47 5.66 18.77
N ASN A 214 -17.80 4.45 18.32
CA ASN A 214 -18.10 3.32 19.19
C ASN A 214 -16.99 2.27 19.25
N ASN A 215 -16.30 2.05 18.14
CA ASN A 215 -15.35 0.95 18.00
C ASN A 215 -13.90 1.39 17.73
N ALA A 216 -13.59 2.66 17.65
CA ALA A 216 -12.21 3.09 17.48
C ALA A 216 -11.36 2.83 18.73
N ALA A 217 -10.11 2.41 18.55
CA ALA A 217 -9.11 2.40 19.60
C ALA A 217 -8.88 3.83 20.14
N SER A 218 -8.50 3.95 21.40
CA SER A 218 -8.42 5.25 22.10
C SER A 218 -7.44 6.23 21.48
N ASN A 219 -6.43 5.73 20.76
CA ASN A 219 -5.41 6.54 20.07
C ASN A 219 -5.75 6.87 18.60
N SER A 220 -6.91 6.44 18.09
CA SER A 220 -7.23 6.54 16.66
C SER A 220 -7.31 7.98 16.14
N VAL A 221 -7.75 8.93 16.97
CA VAL A 221 -7.77 10.36 16.57
C VAL A 221 -6.35 10.91 16.58
N GLY A 222 -5.89 11.36 15.44
CA GLY A 222 -4.51 11.83 15.26
C GLY A 222 -3.48 10.73 15.07
N ALA A 223 -3.90 9.46 15.02
CA ALA A 223 -3.00 8.34 14.75
C ALA A 223 -2.52 8.33 13.30
N ALA A 224 -1.21 8.20 13.12
CA ALA A 224 -0.58 7.85 11.85
C ALA A 224 -0.75 6.34 11.57
N TYR A 225 -0.31 5.90 10.40
CA TYR A 225 -0.35 4.47 10.03
C TYR A 225 0.37 3.58 11.05
N ALA A 226 1.58 3.96 11.47
CA ALA A 226 2.36 3.20 12.44
C ALA A 226 1.67 3.12 13.82
N ASP A 227 0.95 4.17 14.23
CA ASP A 227 0.21 4.17 15.49
C ASP A 227 -0.96 3.19 15.47
N ALA A 228 -1.67 3.08 14.33
CA ALA A 228 -2.73 2.10 14.14
C ALA A 228 -2.17 0.66 14.15
N ALA A 229 -1.06 0.42 13.45
CA ALA A 229 -0.39 -0.87 13.47
C ALA A 229 0.05 -1.26 14.90
N ASN A 230 0.65 -0.32 15.63
CA ASN A 230 1.05 -0.52 17.02
C ASN A 230 -0.15 -0.79 17.95
N ALA A 231 -1.29 -0.12 17.74
CA ALA A 231 -2.50 -0.38 18.53
C ALA A 231 -3.02 -1.80 18.34
N PHE A 232 -2.95 -2.32 17.12
CA PHE A 232 -3.29 -3.72 16.84
C PHE A 232 -2.26 -4.68 17.46
N MET A 233 -0.97 -4.46 17.26
CA MET A 233 0.12 -5.29 17.74
C MET A 233 0.28 -5.25 19.29
N SER A 234 -0.24 -4.23 19.96
CA SER A 234 -0.28 -4.13 21.43
C SER A 234 -1.60 -4.54 22.06
N GLU A 235 -2.48 -5.19 21.31
CA GLU A 235 -3.79 -5.68 21.76
C GLU A 235 -4.74 -4.57 22.29
N GLN A 236 -4.54 -3.33 21.85
CA GLN A 236 -5.47 -2.23 22.09
C GLN A 236 -6.64 -2.22 21.10
N ALA A 237 -6.50 -2.93 19.99
CA ALA A 237 -7.51 -3.15 18.98
C ALA A 237 -7.50 -4.61 18.52
N ALA A 238 -8.69 -5.16 18.32
CA ALA A 238 -8.86 -6.53 17.83
C ALA A 238 -8.72 -6.62 16.31
N ILE A 239 -8.90 -5.52 15.59
CA ILE A 239 -8.98 -5.47 14.12
C ILE A 239 -8.17 -4.30 13.59
N ILE A 240 -7.53 -4.51 12.42
CA ILE A 240 -6.92 -3.47 11.58
C ILE A 240 -7.18 -3.78 10.10
N ALA A 241 -7.68 -2.78 9.35
CA ALA A 241 -7.72 -2.89 7.88
C ALA A 241 -6.31 -2.73 7.32
N ASN A 242 -5.90 -3.66 6.46
CA ASN A 242 -4.55 -3.64 5.88
C ASN A 242 -4.45 -4.59 4.68
N GLY A 243 -3.28 -4.62 4.06
CA GLY A 243 -2.95 -5.52 2.96
C GLY A 243 -1.85 -6.53 3.32
N PRO A 244 -1.47 -7.39 2.36
CA PRO A 244 -0.56 -8.52 2.59
C PRO A 244 0.83 -8.11 3.09
N TRP A 245 1.27 -6.90 2.83
CA TRP A 245 2.57 -6.37 3.29
C TRP A 245 2.72 -6.34 4.82
N MET A 246 1.62 -6.28 5.57
CA MET A 246 1.66 -6.34 7.03
C MET A 246 1.87 -7.77 7.55
N SER A 247 1.69 -8.81 6.73
CA SER A 247 1.79 -10.22 7.17
C SER A 247 3.17 -10.56 7.73
N SER A 248 4.24 -9.95 7.23
CA SER A 248 5.59 -10.15 7.75
C SER A 248 5.77 -9.69 9.20
N ASP A 249 4.95 -8.76 9.67
CA ASP A 249 4.98 -8.32 11.07
C ASP A 249 4.45 -9.39 12.03
N PHE A 250 3.73 -10.40 11.52
CA PHE A 250 3.17 -11.50 12.31
C PHE A 250 4.10 -12.72 12.39
N GLU A 251 5.26 -12.68 11.76
CA GLU A 251 6.24 -13.74 11.86
C GLU A 251 6.96 -13.72 13.21
N SER A 252 7.32 -14.90 13.70
CA SER A 252 8.02 -15.04 15.00
C SER A 252 9.35 -14.31 15.07
N SER A 253 10.00 -14.09 13.93
CA SER A 253 11.23 -13.29 13.83
C SER A 253 11.04 -11.81 14.14
N ASN A 254 9.79 -11.32 14.10
CA ASN A 254 9.42 -9.95 14.38
C ASN A 254 8.63 -9.81 15.71
N SER A 255 8.73 -10.81 16.60
CA SER A 255 8.00 -10.84 17.88
C SER A 255 8.39 -9.71 18.83
N ASP A 256 9.56 -9.11 18.68
CA ASP A 256 10.05 -7.96 19.44
C ASP A 256 9.27 -6.66 19.12
N LYS A 257 8.59 -6.59 17.97
CA LYS A 257 7.69 -5.49 17.64
C LYS A 257 6.38 -5.49 18.43
N TRP A 258 6.08 -6.60 19.12
CA TRP A 258 4.84 -6.81 19.82
C TRP A 258 5.00 -6.58 21.33
N SER A 259 4.38 -5.52 21.85
CA SER A 259 4.56 -5.11 23.24
C SER A 259 3.78 -6.07 24.10
N ASN A 260 3.31 -6.94 24.34
CA ASN A 260 2.59 -7.79 25.29
C ASN A 260 2.79 -9.30 25.06
N GLY A 261 3.88 -9.68 24.37
CA GLY A 261 4.11 -11.07 24.02
C GLY A 261 3.04 -11.61 23.05
N PHE A 262 2.54 -10.76 22.16
CA PHE A 262 1.57 -11.15 21.15
C PHE A 262 2.13 -12.29 20.28
N ASP A 263 1.30 -13.28 20.07
CA ASP A 263 1.62 -14.40 19.21
C ASP A 263 0.97 -14.18 17.82
N GLY A 264 1.79 -13.91 16.80
CA GLY A 264 1.32 -13.73 15.41
C GLY A 264 0.52 -14.92 14.87
N ALA A 265 0.68 -16.12 15.44
CA ALA A 265 -0.14 -17.28 15.11
C ALA A 265 -1.64 -17.10 15.44
N LYS A 266 -1.99 -16.12 16.25
CA LYS A 266 -3.39 -15.75 16.58
C LYS A 266 -4.01 -14.81 15.56
N VAL A 267 -3.22 -14.23 14.65
CA VAL A 267 -3.73 -13.36 13.59
C VAL A 267 -4.44 -14.18 12.54
N ARG A 268 -5.57 -13.67 12.12
CA ARG A 268 -6.37 -14.18 11.00
C ARG A 268 -6.64 -13.02 10.04
N ALA A 269 -6.91 -13.36 8.79
CA ALA A 269 -7.28 -12.39 7.75
C ALA A 269 -8.69 -12.67 7.24
N SER A 270 -9.37 -11.61 6.81
CA SER A 270 -10.65 -11.69 6.11
C SER A 270 -10.75 -10.60 5.07
N LEU A 271 -11.57 -10.82 4.05
CA LEU A 271 -12.10 -9.75 3.23
C LEU A 271 -13.04 -8.89 4.08
N PHE A 272 -13.37 -7.71 3.57
CA PHE A 272 -14.40 -6.90 4.20
C PHE A 272 -15.76 -7.59 4.15
N PRO A 273 -16.65 -7.34 5.12
CA PRO A 273 -18.06 -7.74 5.06
C PRO A 273 -18.75 -7.16 3.82
N GLY A 274 -19.87 -7.76 3.41
CA GLY A 274 -20.64 -7.32 2.26
C GLY A 274 -20.20 -7.93 0.92
N ASP A 275 -19.42 -9.01 0.94
CA ASP A 275 -18.86 -9.68 -0.26
C ASP A 275 -18.03 -8.71 -1.12
N VAL A 276 -17.34 -7.76 -0.46
CA VAL A 276 -16.55 -6.72 -1.11
C VAL A 276 -15.09 -7.10 -1.14
N GLY A 277 -14.57 -7.37 -2.35
CA GLY A 277 -13.16 -7.52 -2.60
C GLY A 277 -12.53 -6.16 -2.99
N ILE A 278 -11.59 -5.68 -2.18
CA ILE A 278 -10.74 -4.55 -2.54
C ILE A 278 -9.36 -5.11 -2.92
N ALA A 279 -8.79 -4.64 -4.00
CA ALA A 279 -7.45 -5.06 -4.42
C ALA A 279 -6.73 -3.96 -5.20
N ASP A 280 -5.41 -3.94 -5.05
CA ASP A 280 -4.51 -3.13 -5.88
C ASP A 280 -4.22 -3.89 -7.17
N THR A 281 -4.93 -3.61 -8.24
CA THR A 281 -4.69 -4.24 -9.55
C THR A 281 -4.20 -3.27 -10.61
N ALA A 282 -4.51 -1.99 -10.45
CA ALA A 282 -4.17 -0.92 -11.37
C ALA A 282 -3.45 0.22 -10.65
N THR A 283 -2.66 -0.11 -9.63
CA THR A 283 -1.90 0.89 -8.91
C THR A 283 -0.88 1.52 -9.83
N PHE A 284 -0.80 2.81 -9.73
CA PHE A 284 0.25 3.61 -10.31
C PHE A 284 1.60 3.11 -9.77
N GLY A 285 2.41 2.56 -10.64
CA GLY A 285 3.59 1.76 -10.43
C GLY A 285 4.34 1.92 -9.12
N GLU A 286 4.67 0.80 -8.53
CA GLU A 286 5.46 0.80 -7.30
C GLU A 286 6.87 1.35 -7.52
N TRP A 287 7.39 1.20 -8.76
CA TRP A 287 8.76 1.57 -9.07
C TRP A 287 8.84 2.31 -10.40
N TRP A 288 9.73 3.27 -10.45
CA TRP A 288 10.13 3.91 -11.70
C TRP A 288 11.62 4.29 -11.66
N ILE A 289 12.20 4.46 -12.82
CA ILE A 289 13.61 4.80 -12.98
C ILE A 289 13.71 6.27 -13.41
N SER A 290 14.63 7.03 -12.82
CA SER A 290 14.91 8.40 -13.24
C SER A 290 15.55 8.43 -14.62
N ALA A 291 14.97 9.20 -15.55
CA ALA A 291 15.47 9.32 -16.92
C ALA A 291 16.83 10.03 -17.01
N SER A 292 17.21 10.82 -16.01
CA SER A 292 18.48 11.54 -15.95
C SER A 292 19.63 10.76 -15.32
N ALA A 293 19.37 9.52 -14.86
CA ALA A 293 20.40 8.70 -14.22
C ALA A 293 21.43 8.20 -15.24
N PRO A 294 22.70 7.96 -14.82
CA PRO A 294 23.71 7.35 -15.65
C PRO A 294 23.33 5.94 -16.12
N GLU A 295 23.82 5.53 -17.31
CA GLU A 295 23.46 4.21 -17.89
C GLU A 295 23.81 3.02 -17.00
N ASP A 296 24.92 3.07 -16.28
CA ASP A 296 25.36 2.02 -15.36
C ASP A 296 24.45 1.92 -14.11
N GLU A 297 23.91 3.04 -13.64
CA GLU A 297 22.90 3.09 -12.57
C GLU A 297 21.54 2.58 -13.07
N ILE A 298 21.13 2.96 -14.30
CA ILE A 298 19.92 2.42 -14.93
C ILE A 298 20.02 0.89 -15.08
N ALA A 299 21.21 0.38 -15.46
CA ALA A 299 21.44 -1.07 -15.54
C ALA A 299 21.31 -1.76 -14.17
N LEU A 300 21.79 -1.13 -13.09
CA LEU A 300 21.58 -1.61 -11.72
C LEU A 300 20.09 -1.61 -11.36
N ALA A 301 19.38 -0.51 -11.64
CA ALA A 301 17.95 -0.39 -11.35
C ALA A 301 17.13 -1.48 -12.08
N LYS A 302 17.41 -1.72 -13.36
CA LYS A 302 16.79 -2.80 -14.14
C LYS A 302 17.07 -4.18 -13.54
N ALA A 303 18.31 -4.43 -13.12
CA ALA A 303 18.68 -5.70 -12.48
C ALA A 303 17.95 -5.90 -11.14
N PHE A 304 17.73 -4.82 -10.38
CA PHE A 304 16.94 -4.88 -9.15
C PHE A 304 15.46 -5.16 -9.44
N LEU A 305 14.89 -4.48 -10.41
CA LEU A 305 13.50 -4.72 -10.83
C LEU A 305 13.29 -6.16 -11.32
N GLU A 306 14.19 -6.69 -12.15
CA GLU A 306 14.15 -8.10 -12.58
C GLU A 306 14.32 -9.09 -11.41
N PHE A 307 15.02 -8.68 -10.35
CA PHE A 307 15.21 -9.50 -9.17
C PHE A 307 13.98 -9.59 -8.28
N ILE A 308 13.18 -8.52 -8.20
CA ILE A 308 12.01 -8.45 -7.31
C ILE A 308 10.71 -8.89 -7.99
N TYR A 309 10.67 -8.95 -9.33
CA TYR A 309 9.55 -9.45 -10.13
C TYR A 309 9.71 -10.93 -10.48
#